data_162711f79ebeea842515478d5fe1df1a
#
_entry.id   162711f79ebeea842515478d5fe1df1a
#
_cell.length_a   1.000
_cell.length_b   1.000
_cell.length_c   1.000
_cell.angle_alpha   90.00
_cell.angle_beta   90.00
_cell.angle_gamma   90.00
#
_symmetry.space_group_name_H-M   'P 1'
#
loop_
_entity.id
_entity.type
_entity.pdbx_description
1 polymer ?
#
loop_
_entity_poly.entity_id
_entity_poly.type
_entity_poly.pdbx_seq_one_letter_code
_entity_poly.pdbx_strand_id
1 'polypeptide(L)'
;MIKFNNTFIIGIDHGYGNLKTANTVTPSGVKIHESEPPFKKNVLEYDGKYICIGENHKSFTADKTTDMDNYYLTLYGIAQELSLAGITDRHVHLAVGLPLMWYSEQRESFAEYLRQNEYVEFGYNGKQYRIHIDGVSVYPQGYCAVYDKLKDMGGINMIADIGNGTMNIMKVIDHKCVIDSCHTEKLGVERCVFRIRNAVMNKFHEGIDESIITKFFRNEEQELPEEYRKVMESCTADYCSDILAALYNNEYNSKLMKLYVVGGGAIVMSNHNTIPPNTTFITDICANAKGYEFQAKRNLRKCADGKDNKSQA
;
A
#
# COMPACT_ATOMS: atom_id res chain seq x y z
N MET A 1 -7.88 3.75 -11.51
CA MET A 1 -7.85 5.23 -11.75
C MET A 1 -9.25 5.83 -11.92
N ILE A 2 -9.43 7.11 -11.55
CA ILE A 2 -10.69 7.84 -11.61
C ILE A 2 -10.56 9.04 -12.57
N LYS A 3 -11.50 9.24 -13.50
CA LYS A 3 -11.52 10.41 -14.35
C LYS A 3 -12.17 11.60 -13.60
N PHE A 4 -11.53 12.75 -13.64
CA PHE A 4 -12.05 14.03 -13.14
C PHE A 4 -11.72 15.13 -14.16
N ASN A 5 -12.75 15.68 -14.82
CA ASN A 5 -12.61 16.57 -15.96
C ASN A 5 -11.73 15.96 -17.07
N ASN A 6 -10.63 16.62 -17.45
CA ASN A 6 -9.67 16.13 -18.45
C ASN A 6 -8.47 15.39 -17.84
N THR A 7 -8.39 15.27 -16.52
CA THR A 7 -7.29 14.65 -15.78
C THR A 7 -7.70 13.27 -15.26
N PHE A 8 -6.77 12.32 -15.23
CA PHE A 8 -6.95 11.05 -14.54
C PHE A 8 -6.28 11.11 -13.16
N ILE A 9 -7.05 10.80 -12.13
CA ILE A 9 -6.53 10.62 -10.78
C ILE A 9 -6.03 9.18 -10.67
N ILE A 10 -4.76 9.01 -10.33
CA ILE A 10 -4.12 7.70 -10.18
C ILE A 10 -3.64 7.54 -8.74
N GLY A 11 -4.23 6.59 -8.04
CA GLY A 11 -3.85 6.23 -6.67
C GLY A 11 -2.66 5.27 -6.68
N ILE A 12 -1.59 5.62 -5.96
CA ILE A 12 -0.38 4.79 -5.87
C ILE A 12 0.02 4.65 -4.40
N ASP A 13 0.04 3.41 -3.92
CA ASP A 13 0.52 3.03 -2.60
C ASP A 13 1.92 2.43 -2.73
N HIS A 14 2.94 3.19 -2.35
CA HIS A 14 4.35 2.80 -2.35
C HIS A 14 4.69 1.98 -1.12
N GLY A 15 4.24 0.73 -1.10
CA GLY A 15 4.60 -0.20 -0.04
C GLY A 15 6.01 -0.79 -0.24
N TYR A 16 6.66 -1.18 0.85
CA TYR A 16 8.00 -1.82 0.80
C TYR A 16 7.96 -3.21 0.16
N GLY A 17 6.91 -3.97 0.41
CA GLY A 17 6.72 -5.28 -0.22
C GLY A 17 6.17 -5.16 -1.63
N ASN A 18 5.13 -4.35 -1.82
CA ASN A 18 4.44 -4.21 -3.09
C ASN A 18 4.07 -2.75 -3.38
N LEU A 19 4.29 -2.34 -4.61
CA LEU A 19 3.62 -1.19 -5.22
C LEU A 19 2.17 -1.60 -5.53
N LYS A 20 1.22 -0.75 -5.16
CA LYS A 20 -0.20 -1.00 -5.45
C LYS A 20 -0.81 0.23 -6.09
N THR A 21 -1.57 0.00 -7.14
CA THR A 21 -2.49 1.01 -7.70
C THR A 21 -3.93 0.61 -7.36
N ALA A 22 -4.92 1.29 -7.90
CA ALA A 22 -6.31 0.88 -7.70
C ALA A 22 -6.61 -0.51 -8.28
N ASN A 23 -5.88 -0.94 -9.33
CA ASN A 23 -6.17 -2.16 -10.09
C ASN A 23 -4.99 -3.12 -10.22
N THR A 24 -3.79 -2.77 -9.78
CA THR A 24 -2.59 -3.60 -9.95
C THR A 24 -1.79 -3.73 -8.65
N VAL A 25 -1.06 -4.85 -8.54
CA VAL A 25 -0.14 -5.14 -7.45
C VAL A 25 1.13 -5.71 -8.05
N THR A 26 2.27 -5.12 -7.72
CA THR A 26 3.59 -5.55 -8.22
C THR A 26 4.60 -5.49 -7.08
N PRO A 27 5.49 -6.48 -6.91
CA PRO A 27 6.58 -6.37 -5.94
C PRO A 27 7.39 -5.09 -6.18
N SER A 28 7.80 -4.40 -5.11
CA SER A 28 8.40 -3.06 -5.20
C SER A 28 9.91 -3.04 -5.41
N GLY A 29 10.53 -4.19 -5.70
CA GLY A 29 11.95 -4.24 -6.03
C GLY A 29 12.26 -3.52 -7.35
N VAL A 30 13.33 -2.74 -7.35
CA VAL A 30 13.82 -1.95 -8.49
C VAL A 30 15.24 -2.38 -8.81
N LYS A 31 15.53 -2.65 -10.09
CA LYS A 31 16.87 -2.98 -10.57
C LYS A 31 17.16 -2.22 -11.85
N ILE A 32 18.24 -1.45 -11.84
CA ILE A 32 18.65 -0.59 -12.96
C ILE A 32 19.67 -1.30 -13.80
N HIS A 33 19.51 -1.24 -15.12
CA HIS A 33 20.44 -1.77 -16.14
C HIS A 33 20.82 -0.67 -17.12
N GLU A 34 22.09 -0.61 -17.49
CA GLU A 34 22.64 0.30 -18.51
C GLU A 34 22.35 -0.19 -19.94
N SER A 35 22.03 -1.46 -20.11
CA SER A 35 21.71 -2.06 -21.41
C SER A 35 20.36 -2.77 -21.34
N GLU A 36 19.72 -2.92 -22.50
CA GLU A 36 18.42 -3.55 -22.61
C GLU A 36 18.45 -4.99 -22.09
N PRO A 37 17.59 -5.34 -21.11
CA PRO A 37 17.54 -6.69 -20.57
C PRO A 37 16.93 -7.67 -21.58
N PRO A 38 17.33 -8.96 -21.54
CA PRO A 38 16.85 -9.96 -22.50
C PRO A 38 15.33 -10.22 -22.39
N PHE A 39 14.75 -9.95 -21.23
CA PHE A 39 13.30 -10.05 -21.00
C PHE A 39 12.72 -8.67 -20.75
N LYS A 40 11.76 -8.27 -21.61
CA LYS A 40 11.14 -6.92 -21.55
C LYS A 40 9.89 -6.85 -20.64
N LYS A 41 9.60 -7.86 -19.85
CA LYS A 41 8.45 -7.83 -18.97
C LYS A 41 8.71 -6.91 -17.77
N ASN A 42 7.80 -5.97 -17.53
CA ASN A 42 7.88 -5.01 -16.42
C ASN A 42 9.12 -4.10 -16.48
N VAL A 43 9.57 -3.76 -17.69
CA VAL A 43 10.70 -2.86 -17.91
C VAL A 43 10.18 -1.46 -18.20
N LEU A 44 10.63 -0.50 -17.40
CA LEU A 44 10.49 0.92 -17.61
C LEU A 44 11.76 1.45 -18.29
N GLU A 45 11.62 2.21 -19.37
CA GLU A 45 12.71 2.88 -20.06
C GLU A 45 12.63 4.38 -19.75
N TYR A 46 13.58 4.89 -19.00
CA TYR A 46 13.57 6.28 -18.56
C TYR A 46 15.00 6.81 -18.42
N ASP A 47 15.25 8.01 -18.96
CA ASP A 47 16.55 8.69 -18.92
C ASP A 47 17.71 7.81 -19.39
N GLY A 48 17.51 7.10 -20.52
CA GLY A 48 18.50 6.20 -21.13
C GLY A 48 18.80 4.92 -20.34
N LYS A 49 18.05 4.62 -19.30
CA LYS A 49 18.20 3.44 -18.45
C LYS A 49 17.03 2.49 -18.63
N TYR A 50 17.29 1.21 -18.37
CA TYR A 50 16.27 0.16 -18.30
C TYR A 50 16.06 -0.22 -16.83
N ILE A 51 14.86 -0.01 -16.33
CA ILE A 51 14.51 -0.23 -14.94
C ILE A 51 13.53 -1.41 -14.85
N CYS A 52 14.04 -2.54 -14.35
CA CYS A 52 13.23 -3.74 -14.11
C CYS A 52 12.53 -3.62 -12.77
N ILE A 53 11.21 -3.77 -12.77
CA ILE A 53 10.36 -3.66 -11.58
C ILE A 53 9.68 -4.99 -11.30
N GLY A 54 9.59 -5.35 -10.02
CA GLY A 54 8.90 -6.56 -9.58
C GLY A 54 9.82 -7.71 -9.23
N GLU A 55 11.13 -7.52 -9.24
CA GLU A 55 12.11 -8.48 -8.75
C GLU A 55 12.44 -8.16 -7.28
N ASN A 56 12.00 -9.01 -6.36
CA ASN A 56 12.16 -8.84 -4.91
C ASN A 56 11.37 -7.66 -4.30
N HIS A 57 11.65 -7.36 -3.05
CA HIS A 57 11.05 -6.28 -2.29
C HIS A 57 12.05 -5.15 -2.07
N LYS A 58 11.55 -3.92 -1.94
CA LYS A 58 12.39 -2.78 -1.58
C LYS A 58 12.73 -2.83 -0.09
N SER A 59 13.99 -2.53 0.24
CA SER A 59 14.40 -2.36 1.64
C SER A 59 13.69 -1.17 2.27
N PHE A 60 13.44 -1.27 3.57
CA PHE A 60 12.83 -0.18 4.33
C PHE A 60 13.73 1.06 4.33
N THR A 61 13.16 2.20 3.96
CA THR A 61 13.78 3.53 4.09
C THR A 61 12.78 4.47 4.79
N ALA A 62 13.25 5.20 5.82
CA ALA A 62 12.38 6.13 6.55
C ALA A 62 11.94 7.33 5.70
N ASP A 63 12.77 7.76 4.76
CA ASP A 63 12.48 8.82 3.81
C ASP A 63 12.35 8.23 2.40
N LYS A 64 11.20 8.44 1.77
CA LYS A 64 10.88 7.95 0.43
C LYS A 64 11.49 8.78 -0.70
N THR A 65 12.19 9.86 -0.38
CA THR A 65 12.81 10.77 -1.37
C THR A 65 14.32 10.57 -1.52
N THR A 66 14.91 9.63 -0.75
CA THR A 66 16.38 9.44 -0.68
C THR A 66 17.00 8.85 -1.95
N ASP A 67 16.21 8.18 -2.77
CA ASP A 67 16.63 7.55 -4.02
C ASP A 67 15.57 7.72 -5.11
N MET A 68 15.86 7.32 -6.32
CA MET A 68 14.94 7.41 -7.46
C MET A 68 13.92 6.26 -7.54
N ASP A 69 14.01 5.26 -6.68
CA ASP A 69 13.16 4.06 -6.78
C ASP A 69 11.67 4.38 -6.69
N ASN A 70 11.28 5.23 -5.73
CA ASN A 70 9.87 5.60 -5.58
C ASN A 70 9.35 6.42 -6.78
N TYR A 71 10.22 7.19 -7.45
CA TYR A 71 9.89 7.87 -8.69
C TYR A 71 9.68 6.87 -9.83
N TYR A 72 10.60 5.92 -10.00
CA TYR A 72 10.45 4.86 -11.02
C TYR A 72 9.21 4.00 -10.77
N LEU A 73 8.95 3.64 -9.53
CA LEU A 73 7.72 2.94 -9.13
C LEU A 73 6.47 3.76 -9.46
N THR A 74 6.53 5.08 -9.31
CA THR A 74 5.41 5.98 -9.68
C THR A 74 5.16 5.96 -11.18
N LEU A 75 6.20 6.14 -12.00
CA LEU A 75 6.07 6.08 -13.47
C LEU A 75 5.52 4.72 -13.93
N TYR A 76 6.01 3.65 -13.31
CA TYR A 76 5.55 2.30 -13.57
C TYR A 76 4.06 2.11 -13.20
N GLY A 77 3.63 2.59 -12.03
CA GLY A 77 2.24 2.55 -11.60
C GLY A 77 1.31 3.34 -12.52
N ILE A 78 1.74 4.51 -13.00
CA ILE A 78 1.04 5.31 -14.02
C ILE A 78 0.88 4.48 -15.30
N ALA A 79 1.98 3.90 -15.80
CA ALA A 79 1.96 3.11 -17.02
C ALA A 79 1.02 1.90 -16.92
N GLN A 80 1.00 1.21 -15.77
CA GLN A 80 0.10 0.09 -15.55
C GLN A 80 -1.38 0.51 -15.63
N GLU A 81 -1.78 1.56 -14.91
CA GLU A 81 -3.15 2.05 -14.91
C GLU A 81 -3.61 2.53 -16.29
N LEU A 82 -2.75 3.28 -16.98
CA LEU A 82 -3.04 3.79 -18.33
C LEU A 82 -3.05 2.67 -19.38
N SER A 83 -2.18 1.66 -19.24
CA SER A 83 -2.15 0.49 -20.14
C SER A 83 -3.46 -0.30 -20.07
N LEU A 84 -4.06 -0.47 -18.88
CA LEU A 84 -5.37 -1.12 -18.73
C LEU A 84 -6.47 -0.40 -19.49
N ALA A 85 -6.34 0.92 -19.68
CA ALA A 85 -7.28 1.74 -20.43
C ALA A 85 -6.89 1.93 -21.90
N GLY A 86 -5.75 1.40 -22.36
CA GLY A 86 -5.23 1.60 -23.71
C GLY A 86 -4.75 3.04 -24.01
N ILE A 87 -4.33 3.78 -22.98
CA ILE A 87 -3.97 5.19 -23.05
C ILE A 87 -2.47 5.34 -22.86
N THR A 88 -1.83 6.25 -23.63
CA THR A 88 -0.38 6.51 -23.55
C THR A 88 -0.01 7.99 -23.42
N ASP A 89 -0.99 8.89 -23.57
CA ASP A 89 -0.79 10.34 -23.49
C ASP A 89 -1.92 10.96 -22.67
N ARG A 90 -1.62 11.52 -21.48
CA ARG A 90 -2.65 12.09 -20.60
C ARG A 90 -2.10 13.02 -19.53
N HIS A 91 -3.01 13.91 -19.11
CA HIS A 91 -2.91 14.63 -17.84
C HIS A 91 -3.27 13.71 -16.67
N VAL A 92 -2.42 13.66 -15.66
CA VAL A 92 -2.61 12.86 -14.45
C VAL A 92 -2.47 13.70 -13.19
N HIS A 93 -3.28 13.39 -12.20
CA HIS A 93 -3.13 13.87 -10.83
C HIS A 93 -2.75 12.67 -9.96
N LEU A 94 -1.60 12.71 -9.32
CA LEU A 94 -1.15 11.63 -8.47
C LEU A 94 -1.79 11.74 -7.09
N ALA A 95 -2.32 10.63 -6.61
CA ALA A 95 -2.85 10.48 -5.26
C ALA A 95 -2.03 9.39 -4.54
N VAL A 96 -1.17 9.79 -3.60
CA VAL A 96 -0.17 8.90 -3.00
C VAL A 96 -0.29 8.91 -1.48
N GLY A 97 0.41 8.01 -0.80
CA GLY A 97 0.35 7.90 0.63
C GLY A 97 1.68 7.80 1.35
N LEU A 98 1.68 8.33 2.59
CA LEU A 98 2.74 8.18 3.56
C LEU A 98 2.22 7.54 4.83
N PRO A 99 3.05 6.76 5.55
CA PRO A 99 2.77 6.37 6.92
C PRO A 99 2.43 7.59 7.76
N LEU A 100 1.46 7.45 8.65
CA LEU A 100 0.89 8.59 9.36
C LEU A 100 1.92 9.35 10.21
N MET A 101 2.88 8.63 10.81
CA MET A 101 3.97 9.26 11.58
C MET A 101 4.83 10.22 10.76
N TRP A 102 5.00 9.98 9.47
CA TRP A 102 5.83 10.82 8.59
C TRP A 102 5.02 11.80 7.75
N TYR A 103 3.70 11.66 7.77
CA TYR A 103 2.82 12.44 6.91
C TYR A 103 3.00 13.96 7.09
N SER A 104 3.03 14.44 8.34
CA SER A 104 3.14 15.87 8.61
C SER A 104 4.48 16.47 8.16
N GLU A 105 5.56 15.71 8.28
CA GLU A 105 6.92 16.18 7.99
C GLU A 105 7.30 16.00 6.52
N GLN A 106 6.88 14.91 5.89
CA GLN A 106 7.37 14.52 4.56
C GLN A 106 6.37 14.77 3.42
N ARG A 107 5.12 15.15 3.69
CA ARG A 107 4.09 15.25 2.64
C ARG A 107 4.44 16.24 1.53
N GLU A 108 5.05 17.38 1.88
CA GLU A 108 5.41 18.43 0.92
C GLU A 108 6.61 18.01 0.10
N SER A 109 7.70 17.58 0.75
CA SER A 109 8.90 17.08 0.06
C SER A 109 8.62 15.88 -0.83
N PHE A 110 7.75 14.97 -0.40
CA PHE A 110 7.35 13.81 -1.21
C PHE A 110 6.51 14.22 -2.42
N ALA A 111 5.61 15.19 -2.27
CA ALA A 111 4.85 15.73 -3.39
C ALA A 111 5.76 16.42 -4.43
N GLU A 112 6.71 17.24 -3.97
CA GLU A 112 7.71 17.90 -4.83
C GLU A 112 8.61 16.88 -5.54
N TYR A 113 9.11 15.89 -4.82
CA TYR A 113 9.90 14.79 -5.38
C TYR A 113 9.16 14.05 -6.49
N LEU A 114 7.87 13.75 -6.33
CA LEU A 114 7.08 13.07 -7.36
C LEU A 114 6.71 13.98 -8.54
N ARG A 115 6.71 15.30 -8.33
CA ARG A 115 6.44 16.32 -9.35
C ARG A 115 7.71 16.93 -9.93
N GLN A 116 8.90 16.38 -9.66
CA GLN A 116 10.19 16.92 -10.14
C GLN A 116 10.22 17.20 -11.66
N ASN A 117 9.40 16.47 -12.43
CA ASN A 117 9.15 16.71 -13.83
C ASN A 117 7.65 16.80 -14.07
N GLU A 118 7.14 17.98 -14.44
CA GLU A 118 5.72 18.16 -14.76
C GLU A 118 5.33 17.43 -16.05
N TYR A 119 6.22 17.39 -17.03
CA TYR A 119 6.08 16.62 -18.24
C TYR A 119 7.15 15.54 -18.29
N VAL A 120 6.72 14.30 -18.47
CA VAL A 120 7.61 13.15 -18.47
C VAL A 120 7.29 12.21 -19.63
N GLU A 121 8.34 11.83 -20.35
CA GLU A 121 8.30 10.80 -21.40
C GLU A 121 9.08 9.56 -20.93
N PHE A 122 8.49 8.40 -21.10
CA PHE A 122 9.11 7.14 -20.74
C PHE A 122 8.54 5.97 -21.55
N GLY A 123 9.33 4.92 -21.71
CA GLY A 123 8.89 3.65 -22.30
C GLY A 123 8.41 2.67 -21.26
N TYR A 124 7.39 1.89 -21.58
CA TYR A 124 6.94 0.76 -20.79
C TYR A 124 6.42 -0.35 -21.68
N ASN A 125 7.02 -1.55 -21.57
CA ASN A 125 6.67 -2.72 -22.39
C ASN A 125 6.62 -2.40 -23.89
N GLY A 126 7.61 -1.64 -24.41
CA GLY A 126 7.75 -1.27 -25.82
C GLY A 126 6.76 -0.19 -26.30
N LYS A 127 6.01 0.45 -25.41
CA LYS A 127 5.15 1.60 -25.72
C LYS A 127 5.69 2.85 -25.10
N GLN A 128 5.61 3.99 -25.83
CA GLN A 128 5.99 5.30 -25.32
C GLN A 128 4.81 5.98 -24.63
N TYR A 129 5.05 6.53 -23.45
CA TYR A 129 4.09 7.28 -22.65
C TYR A 129 4.53 8.74 -22.56
N ARG A 130 3.55 9.66 -22.67
CA ARG A 130 3.72 11.10 -22.49
C ARG A 130 2.73 11.58 -21.46
N ILE A 131 3.25 11.98 -20.32
CA ILE A 131 2.43 12.27 -19.16
C ILE A 131 2.67 13.70 -18.69
N HIS A 132 1.57 14.44 -18.48
CA HIS A 132 1.61 15.71 -17.77
C HIS A 132 1.08 15.51 -16.36
N ILE A 133 1.93 15.73 -15.35
CA ILE A 133 1.57 15.62 -13.93
C ILE A 133 1.01 16.96 -13.48
N ASP A 134 -0.33 17.08 -13.46
CA ASP A 134 -1.05 18.30 -13.07
C ASP A 134 -0.86 18.63 -11.58
N GLY A 135 -0.65 17.62 -10.75
CA GLY A 135 -0.43 17.79 -9.32
C GLY A 135 -0.30 16.47 -8.58
N VAL A 136 0.11 16.59 -7.32
CA VAL A 136 0.30 15.47 -6.40
C VAL A 136 -0.43 15.77 -5.10
N SER A 137 -1.28 14.85 -4.66
CA SER A 137 -1.91 14.87 -3.35
C SER A 137 -1.38 13.73 -2.50
N VAL A 138 -0.88 14.04 -1.33
CA VAL A 138 -0.37 13.05 -0.38
C VAL A 138 -1.38 12.83 0.74
N TYR A 139 -1.59 11.57 1.12
CA TYR A 139 -2.58 11.15 2.12
C TYR A 139 -1.97 10.23 3.17
N PRO A 140 -2.57 10.15 4.38
CA PRO A 140 -2.14 9.17 5.38
C PRO A 140 -2.59 7.76 5.00
N GLN A 141 -1.65 6.82 5.01
CA GLN A 141 -1.92 5.39 4.84
C GLN A 141 -2.83 4.86 5.94
N GLY A 142 -3.56 3.77 5.66
CA GLY A 142 -4.48 3.14 6.61
C GLY A 142 -5.80 3.89 6.76
N TYR A 143 -5.77 5.20 7.07
CA TYR A 143 -6.98 6.01 7.16
C TYR A 143 -7.75 6.08 5.84
N CYS A 144 -7.05 6.20 4.73
CA CYS A 144 -7.69 6.22 3.42
C CYS A 144 -8.25 4.85 3.00
N ALA A 145 -7.68 3.76 3.48
CA ALA A 145 -8.19 2.42 3.19
C ALA A 145 -9.60 2.15 3.76
N VAL A 146 -9.98 2.87 4.82
CA VAL A 146 -11.30 2.75 5.46
C VAL A 146 -12.25 3.87 5.08
N TYR A 147 -11.92 4.63 4.07
CA TYR A 147 -12.63 5.85 3.72
C TYR A 147 -14.15 5.65 3.52
N ASP A 148 -14.55 4.60 2.85
CA ASP A 148 -15.96 4.25 2.61
C ASP A 148 -16.69 3.83 3.90
N LYS A 149 -15.96 3.45 4.94
CA LYS A 149 -16.47 3.04 6.26
C LYS A 149 -16.51 4.20 7.26
N LEU A 150 -15.84 5.33 6.98
CA LEU A 150 -15.75 6.44 7.93
C LEU A 150 -17.11 6.92 8.43
N LYS A 151 -18.13 6.93 7.56
CA LYS A 151 -19.51 7.31 7.94
C LYS A 151 -20.12 6.41 9.02
N ASP A 152 -19.64 5.16 9.15
CA ASP A 152 -20.12 4.15 10.07
C ASP A 152 -19.26 4.09 11.35
N MET A 153 -18.20 4.93 11.45
CA MET A 153 -17.27 5.01 12.57
C MET A 153 -17.69 6.05 13.63
N GLY A 154 -18.93 5.97 14.10
CA GLY A 154 -19.35 6.70 15.31
C GLY A 154 -18.68 6.12 16.54
N GLY A 155 -18.49 6.94 17.59
CA GLY A 155 -17.81 6.56 18.83
C GLY A 155 -16.31 6.31 18.61
N ILE A 156 -15.72 5.41 19.41
CA ILE A 156 -14.29 5.12 19.38
C ILE A 156 -14.03 3.88 18.54
N ASN A 157 -13.16 4.01 17.54
CA ASN A 157 -12.75 2.93 16.64
C ASN A 157 -11.22 2.87 16.57
N MET A 158 -10.67 1.70 16.26
CA MET A 158 -9.26 1.52 16.01
C MET A 158 -9.03 0.96 14.60
N ILE A 159 -8.04 1.47 13.91
CA ILE A 159 -7.58 0.97 12.63
C ILE A 159 -6.18 0.38 12.83
N ALA A 160 -5.96 -0.82 12.32
CA ALA A 160 -4.67 -1.48 12.21
C ALA A 160 -4.35 -1.69 10.72
N ASP A 161 -3.48 -0.86 10.16
CA ASP A 161 -2.97 -1.05 8.79
C ASP A 161 -1.69 -1.89 8.84
N ILE A 162 -1.82 -3.16 8.50
CA ILE A 162 -0.74 -4.15 8.59
C ILE A 162 -0.18 -4.38 7.19
N GLY A 163 0.90 -3.65 6.90
CA GLY A 163 1.66 -3.77 5.65
C GLY A 163 2.64 -4.94 5.66
N ASN A 164 3.62 -4.90 4.74
CA ASN A 164 4.68 -5.92 4.71
C ASN A 164 5.66 -5.78 5.88
N GLY A 165 6.21 -4.58 6.12
CA GLY A 165 7.23 -4.36 7.15
C GLY A 165 6.69 -3.83 8.48
N THR A 166 5.57 -3.11 8.48
CA THR A 166 5.05 -2.40 9.64
C THR A 166 3.55 -2.57 9.83
N MET A 167 3.09 -2.34 11.05
CA MET A 167 1.70 -2.12 11.41
C MET A 167 1.53 -0.68 11.90
N ASN A 168 0.64 0.07 11.28
CA ASN A 168 0.25 1.40 11.72
C ASN A 168 -1.07 1.29 12.50
N ILE A 169 -1.09 1.83 13.71
CA ILE A 169 -2.24 1.83 14.60
C ILE A 169 -2.73 3.26 14.73
N MET A 170 -4.04 3.49 14.62
CA MET A 170 -4.63 4.80 14.79
C MET A 170 -6.05 4.72 15.38
N LYS A 171 -6.43 5.68 16.22
CA LYS A 171 -7.80 5.84 16.71
C LYS A 171 -8.59 6.77 15.81
N VAL A 172 -9.84 6.41 15.60
CA VAL A 172 -10.84 7.27 14.95
C VAL A 172 -11.97 7.49 15.95
N ILE A 173 -12.22 8.75 16.30
CA ILE A 173 -13.30 9.14 17.21
C ILE A 173 -14.27 10.00 16.41
N ASP A 174 -15.53 9.58 16.39
CA ASP A 174 -16.60 10.27 15.68
C ASP A 174 -16.20 10.70 14.27
N HIS A 175 -15.77 9.74 13.46
CA HIS A 175 -15.36 9.87 12.05
C HIS A 175 -14.04 10.62 11.82
N LYS A 176 -13.29 11.01 12.86
CA LYS A 176 -12.05 11.78 12.75
C LYS A 176 -10.86 11.00 13.31
N CYS A 177 -9.77 10.97 12.56
CA CYS A 177 -8.51 10.41 13.04
C CYS A 177 -7.93 11.28 14.15
N VAL A 178 -7.48 10.65 15.25
CA VAL A 178 -6.77 11.29 16.36
C VAL A 178 -5.27 11.14 16.12
N ILE A 179 -4.63 12.20 15.66
CA ILE A 179 -3.21 12.19 15.21
C ILE A 179 -2.28 11.71 16.33
N ASP A 180 -2.47 12.22 17.55
CA ASP A 180 -1.62 11.88 18.72
C ASP A 180 -1.75 10.41 19.16
N SER A 181 -2.73 9.68 18.64
CA SER A 181 -2.93 8.24 18.91
C SER A 181 -2.28 7.32 17.87
N CYS A 182 -1.48 7.88 16.98
CA CYS A 182 -0.90 7.12 15.88
C CYS A 182 0.44 6.52 16.28
N HIS A 183 0.56 5.20 16.10
CA HIS A 183 1.75 4.43 16.44
C HIS A 183 2.13 3.54 15.26
N THR A 184 3.43 3.28 15.12
CA THR A 184 3.94 2.33 14.13
C THR A 184 4.76 1.26 14.83
N GLU A 185 4.37 0.01 14.62
CA GLU A 185 5.04 -1.17 15.16
C GLU A 185 5.73 -1.96 14.03
N LYS A 186 6.87 -2.58 14.32
CA LYS A 186 7.56 -3.49 13.39
C LYS A 186 6.89 -4.87 13.36
N LEU A 187 5.59 -4.89 13.07
CA LEU A 187 4.73 -6.07 13.06
C LEU A 187 4.06 -6.30 11.69
N GLY A 188 4.79 -6.03 10.60
CA GLY A 188 4.33 -6.37 9.26
C GLY A 188 4.32 -7.87 8.98
N VAL A 189 3.68 -8.28 7.88
CA VAL A 189 3.53 -9.69 7.46
C VAL A 189 4.87 -10.39 7.27
N GLU A 190 5.92 -9.67 6.86
CA GLU A 190 7.28 -10.19 6.72
C GLU A 190 7.81 -10.85 8.02
N ARG A 191 7.41 -10.35 9.18
CA ARG A 191 7.76 -10.94 10.47
C ARG A 191 7.18 -12.36 10.61
N CYS A 192 5.95 -12.57 10.14
CA CYS A 192 5.35 -13.92 10.11
C CYS A 192 6.07 -14.84 9.12
N VAL A 193 6.37 -14.33 7.92
CA VAL A 193 7.17 -15.08 6.91
C VAL A 193 8.51 -15.52 7.48
N PHE A 194 9.24 -14.60 8.11
CA PHE A 194 10.53 -14.90 8.74
C PHE A 194 10.40 -15.94 9.86
N ARG A 195 9.37 -15.84 10.71
CA ARG A 195 9.09 -16.82 11.77
C ARG A 195 8.85 -18.22 11.21
N ILE A 196 8.02 -18.32 10.15
CA ILE A 196 7.73 -19.58 9.47
C ILE A 196 9.01 -20.17 8.85
N ARG A 197 9.80 -19.38 8.11
CA ARG A 197 11.05 -19.82 7.50
C ARG A 197 12.02 -20.40 8.54
N ASN A 198 12.20 -19.71 9.66
CA ASN A 198 13.07 -20.18 10.74
C ASN A 198 12.54 -21.46 11.40
N ALA A 199 11.24 -21.55 11.64
CA ALA A 199 10.66 -22.74 12.26
C ALA A 199 10.75 -23.97 11.34
N VAL A 200 10.55 -23.81 10.04
CA VAL A 200 10.71 -24.86 9.02
C VAL A 200 12.19 -25.29 8.95
N MET A 201 13.12 -24.33 8.84
CA MET A 201 14.55 -24.61 8.80
C MET A 201 15.01 -25.36 10.06
N ASN A 202 14.58 -24.93 11.24
CA ASN A 202 14.97 -25.56 12.50
C ASN A 202 14.40 -26.99 12.66
N LYS A 203 13.20 -27.23 12.15
CA LYS A 203 12.52 -28.52 12.34
C LYS A 203 12.86 -29.55 11.26
N PHE A 204 12.97 -29.11 10.01
CA PHE A 204 13.14 -30.00 8.86
C PHE A 204 14.50 -29.88 8.19
N HIS A 205 15.33 -28.89 8.58
CA HIS A 205 16.61 -28.56 7.95
C HIS A 205 16.50 -28.22 6.46
N GLU A 206 15.34 -27.67 6.05
CA GLU A 206 14.99 -27.32 4.68
C GLU A 206 14.46 -25.90 4.60
N GLY A 207 14.65 -25.25 3.45
CA GLY A 207 14.04 -23.95 3.15
C GLY A 207 12.59 -24.09 2.70
N ILE A 208 11.81 -23.02 2.84
CA ILE A 208 10.47 -22.93 2.27
C ILE A 208 10.36 -21.67 1.41
N ASP A 209 9.81 -21.83 0.20
CA ASP A 209 9.60 -20.70 -0.71
C ASP A 209 8.47 -19.78 -0.21
N GLU A 210 8.63 -18.46 -0.42
CA GLU A 210 7.67 -17.47 0.03
C GLU A 210 6.31 -17.60 -0.67
N SER A 211 6.29 -18.10 -1.90
CA SER A 211 5.04 -18.33 -2.63
C SER A 211 4.15 -19.35 -1.93
N ILE A 212 4.75 -20.38 -1.32
CA ILE A 212 4.03 -21.40 -0.53
C ILE A 212 3.40 -20.75 0.71
N ILE A 213 4.16 -19.90 1.42
CA ILE A 213 3.69 -19.18 2.60
C ILE A 213 2.56 -18.21 2.21
N THR A 214 2.72 -17.52 1.08
CA THR A 214 1.72 -16.57 0.59
C THR A 214 0.40 -17.25 0.22
N LYS A 215 0.46 -18.41 -0.43
CA LYS A 215 -0.73 -19.23 -0.72
C LYS A 215 -1.40 -19.70 0.59
N PHE A 216 -0.61 -20.13 1.57
CA PHE A 216 -1.13 -20.51 2.87
C PHE A 216 -1.85 -19.34 3.55
N PHE A 217 -1.29 -18.14 3.58
CA PHE A 217 -1.93 -16.95 4.15
C PHE A 217 -3.27 -16.63 3.48
N ARG A 218 -3.41 -16.89 2.19
CA ARG A 218 -4.63 -16.66 1.41
C ARG A 218 -5.62 -17.82 1.48
N ASN A 219 -5.26 -18.89 2.18
CA ASN A 219 -6.03 -20.14 2.21
C ASN A 219 -6.30 -20.70 0.81
N GLU A 220 -5.32 -20.52 -0.11
CA GLU A 220 -5.36 -21.06 -1.46
C GLU A 220 -5.02 -22.55 -1.43
N GLU A 221 -5.67 -23.32 -2.33
CA GLU A 221 -5.42 -24.76 -2.46
C GLU A 221 -3.97 -25.02 -2.88
N GLN A 222 -3.28 -25.87 -2.14
CA GLN A 222 -1.91 -26.31 -2.44
C GLN A 222 -1.62 -27.65 -1.77
N GLU A 223 -0.77 -28.44 -2.41
CA GLU A 223 -0.21 -29.64 -1.80
C GLU A 223 0.84 -29.22 -0.77
N LEU A 224 0.52 -29.40 0.51
CA LEU A 224 1.38 -29.08 1.63
C LEU A 224 1.36 -30.22 2.64
N PRO A 225 2.52 -30.83 2.98
CA PRO A 225 2.58 -31.88 3.99
C PRO A 225 2.01 -31.39 5.32
N GLU A 226 1.24 -32.22 5.99
CA GLU A 226 0.52 -31.88 7.23
C GLU A 226 1.46 -31.34 8.34
N GLU A 227 2.67 -31.86 8.42
CA GLU A 227 3.66 -31.40 9.39
C GLU A 227 4.17 -29.97 9.12
N TYR A 228 4.29 -29.55 7.83
CA TYR A 228 4.60 -28.17 7.45
C TYR A 228 3.42 -27.26 7.75
N ARG A 229 2.20 -27.71 7.42
CA ARG A 229 0.97 -26.96 7.73
C ARG A 229 0.86 -26.64 9.21
N LYS A 230 1.07 -27.60 10.10
CA LYS A 230 1.03 -27.40 11.55
C LYS A 230 2.06 -26.38 12.04
N VAL A 231 3.29 -26.39 11.48
CA VAL A 231 4.31 -25.39 11.81
C VAL A 231 3.86 -23.99 11.37
N MET A 232 3.33 -23.87 10.16
CA MET A 232 2.87 -22.59 9.64
C MET A 232 1.66 -22.04 10.43
N GLU A 233 0.71 -22.90 10.81
CA GLU A 233 -0.44 -22.55 11.65
C GLU A 233 0.00 -22.04 13.03
N SER A 234 0.92 -22.74 13.69
CA SER A 234 1.47 -22.33 14.99
C SER A 234 2.15 -20.96 14.89
N CYS A 235 3.05 -20.78 13.92
CA CYS A 235 3.77 -19.52 13.72
C CYS A 235 2.82 -18.35 13.41
N THR A 236 1.76 -18.62 12.65
CA THR A 236 0.75 -17.61 12.29
C THR A 236 -0.10 -17.24 13.49
N ALA A 237 -0.50 -18.21 14.32
CA ALA A 237 -1.24 -17.95 15.56
C ALA A 237 -0.43 -17.09 16.53
N ASP A 238 0.87 -17.39 16.69
CA ASP A 238 1.78 -16.58 17.52
C ASP A 238 1.91 -15.16 16.99
N TYR A 239 2.05 -15.00 15.66
CA TYR A 239 2.10 -13.67 15.02
C TYR A 239 0.83 -12.87 15.24
N CYS A 240 -0.33 -13.49 15.07
CA CYS A 240 -1.62 -12.84 15.31
C CYS A 240 -1.80 -12.45 16.79
N SER A 241 -1.26 -13.26 17.71
CA SER A 241 -1.24 -12.94 19.13
C SER A 241 -0.36 -11.73 19.44
N ASP A 242 0.80 -11.61 18.79
CA ASP A 242 1.66 -10.41 18.90
C ASP A 242 0.94 -9.15 18.41
N ILE A 243 0.20 -9.24 17.29
CA ILE A 243 -0.63 -8.12 16.78
C ILE A 243 -1.65 -7.70 17.81
N LEU A 244 -2.42 -8.64 18.37
CA LEU A 244 -3.44 -8.34 19.38
C LEU A 244 -2.82 -7.73 20.64
N ALA A 245 -1.68 -8.27 21.11
CA ALA A 245 -0.95 -7.71 22.24
C ALA A 245 -0.53 -6.26 21.98
N ALA A 246 0.00 -5.95 20.79
CA ALA A 246 0.35 -4.59 20.41
C ALA A 246 -0.87 -3.67 20.36
N LEU A 247 -2.01 -4.13 19.85
CA LEU A 247 -3.25 -3.34 19.86
C LEU A 247 -3.71 -3.04 21.30
N TYR A 248 -3.71 -4.05 22.20
CA TYR A 248 -4.07 -3.83 23.61
C TYR A 248 -3.11 -2.87 24.32
N ASN A 249 -1.80 -2.96 24.04
CA ASN A 249 -0.80 -2.02 24.57
C ASN A 249 -1.02 -0.58 24.08
N ASN A 250 -1.66 -0.41 22.92
CA ASN A 250 -2.07 0.87 22.35
C ASN A 250 -3.53 1.22 22.66
N GLU A 251 -4.02 0.76 23.82
CA GLU A 251 -5.34 1.08 24.39
C GLU A 251 -6.56 0.57 23.58
N TYR A 252 -6.38 -0.47 22.76
CA TYR A 252 -7.53 -1.15 22.15
C TYR A 252 -8.35 -1.83 23.24
N ASN A 253 -9.68 -1.66 23.18
CA ASN A 253 -10.62 -2.36 24.03
C ASN A 253 -11.70 -3.03 23.19
N SER A 254 -11.63 -4.35 23.07
CA SER A 254 -12.51 -5.14 22.21
C SER A 254 -14.00 -5.10 22.58
N LYS A 255 -14.32 -4.67 23.80
CA LYS A 255 -15.71 -4.51 24.26
C LYS A 255 -16.31 -3.14 23.95
N LEU A 256 -15.46 -2.12 23.80
CA LEU A 256 -15.88 -0.72 23.66
C LEU A 256 -15.59 -0.14 22.28
N MET A 257 -14.67 -0.76 21.52
CA MET A 257 -14.20 -0.25 20.24
C MET A 257 -14.48 -1.22 19.10
N LYS A 258 -14.74 -0.70 17.91
CA LYS A 258 -14.65 -1.47 16.67
C LYS A 258 -13.21 -1.47 16.19
N LEU A 259 -12.77 -2.60 15.68
CA LEU A 259 -11.44 -2.77 15.06
C LEU A 259 -11.60 -2.90 13.55
N TYR A 260 -10.84 -2.10 12.80
CA TYR A 260 -10.71 -2.22 11.35
C TYR A 260 -9.29 -2.66 11.02
N VAL A 261 -9.15 -3.83 10.43
CA VAL A 261 -7.83 -4.36 10.02
C VAL A 261 -7.74 -4.25 8.50
N VAL A 262 -6.69 -3.61 8.02
CA VAL A 262 -6.45 -3.38 6.58
C VAL A 262 -5.06 -3.89 6.18
N GLY A 263 -4.81 -3.98 4.87
CA GLY A 263 -3.54 -4.41 4.30
C GLY A 263 -3.36 -5.93 4.27
N GLY A 264 -2.13 -6.38 4.02
CA GLY A 264 -1.81 -7.81 3.91
C GLY A 264 -2.10 -8.61 5.17
N GLY A 265 -1.92 -8.00 6.33
CA GLY A 265 -2.21 -8.62 7.63
C GLY A 265 -3.70 -8.89 7.86
N ALA A 266 -4.60 -8.13 7.20
CA ALA A 266 -6.03 -8.40 7.25
C ALA A 266 -6.35 -9.80 6.70
N ILE A 267 -5.70 -10.21 5.62
CA ILE A 267 -5.86 -11.54 5.03
C ILE A 267 -5.36 -12.62 6.00
N VAL A 268 -4.16 -12.41 6.57
CA VAL A 268 -3.57 -13.37 7.51
C VAL A 268 -4.45 -13.57 8.73
N MET A 269 -4.88 -12.47 9.36
CA MET A 269 -5.72 -12.53 10.57
C MET A 269 -7.11 -13.11 10.30
N SER A 270 -7.75 -12.73 9.18
CA SER A 270 -9.11 -13.21 8.86
C SER A 270 -9.16 -14.71 8.58
N ASN A 271 -8.07 -15.28 8.05
CA ASN A 271 -8.02 -16.68 7.64
C ASN A 271 -7.48 -17.62 8.73
N HIS A 272 -6.70 -17.12 9.68
CA HIS A 272 -5.87 -17.97 10.55
C HIS A 272 -5.93 -17.65 12.06
N ASN A 273 -6.90 -16.84 12.53
CA ASN A 273 -6.94 -16.51 13.96
C ASN A 273 -8.35 -16.40 14.55
N THR A 274 -8.39 -16.41 15.89
CA THR A 274 -9.57 -16.03 16.66
C THR A 274 -9.78 -14.53 16.55
N ILE A 275 -10.89 -14.15 15.97
CA ILE A 275 -11.23 -12.76 15.64
C ILE A 275 -11.83 -12.09 16.89
N PRO A 276 -11.31 -10.94 17.36
CA PRO A 276 -11.97 -10.16 18.40
C PRO A 276 -13.37 -9.74 17.96
N PRO A 277 -14.34 -9.65 18.89
CA PRO A 277 -15.67 -9.16 18.56
C PRO A 277 -15.57 -7.74 17.96
N ASN A 278 -16.52 -7.39 17.10
CA ASN A 278 -16.58 -6.09 16.41
C ASN A 278 -15.37 -5.77 15.51
N THR A 279 -14.74 -6.79 14.91
CA THR A 279 -13.67 -6.62 13.93
C THR A 279 -14.21 -6.64 12.51
N THR A 280 -13.74 -5.70 11.69
CA THR A 280 -13.98 -5.64 10.24
C THR A 280 -12.65 -5.78 9.51
N PHE A 281 -12.52 -6.78 8.66
CA PHE A 281 -11.36 -6.96 7.79
C PHE A 281 -11.59 -6.35 6.42
N ILE A 282 -10.63 -5.55 5.95
CA ILE A 282 -10.59 -5.01 4.60
C ILE A 282 -9.46 -5.73 3.88
N THR A 283 -9.83 -6.82 3.21
CA THR A 283 -8.91 -7.73 2.53
C THR A 283 -8.52 -7.25 1.13
N ASP A 284 -9.11 -6.16 0.64
CA ASP A 284 -8.67 -5.51 -0.58
C ASP A 284 -7.31 -4.84 -0.35
N ILE A 285 -6.25 -5.46 -0.84
CA ILE A 285 -4.88 -4.98 -0.69
C ILE A 285 -4.62 -3.65 -1.43
N CYS A 286 -5.51 -3.25 -2.35
CA CYS A 286 -5.48 -1.97 -3.07
C CYS A 286 -6.32 -0.88 -2.37
N ALA A 287 -6.89 -1.14 -1.19
CA ALA A 287 -7.80 -0.22 -0.50
C ALA A 287 -7.18 1.17 -0.25
N ASN A 288 -5.88 1.24 0.10
CA ASN A 288 -5.17 2.52 0.26
C ASN A 288 -5.17 3.31 -1.05
N ALA A 289 -4.73 2.72 -2.16
CA ALA A 289 -4.66 3.39 -3.46
C ALA A 289 -6.04 3.87 -3.94
N LYS A 290 -7.08 3.04 -3.79
CA LYS A 290 -8.47 3.42 -4.08
C LYS A 290 -8.96 4.57 -3.19
N GLY A 291 -8.61 4.53 -1.91
CA GLY A 291 -8.95 5.58 -0.96
C GLY A 291 -8.26 6.91 -1.28
N TYR A 292 -7.01 6.89 -1.75
CA TYR A 292 -6.30 8.09 -2.21
C TYR A 292 -7.00 8.71 -3.41
N GLU A 293 -7.36 7.92 -4.43
CA GLU A 293 -8.10 8.40 -5.60
C GLU A 293 -9.42 9.08 -5.21
N PHE A 294 -10.14 8.46 -4.29
CA PHE A 294 -11.41 8.99 -3.85
C PHE A 294 -11.25 10.32 -3.10
N GLN A 295 -10.28 10.40 -2.18
CA GLN A 295 -9.99 11.64 -1.43
C GLN A 295 -9.51 12.76 -2.37
N ALA A 296 -8.64 12.44 -3.33
CA ALA A 296 -8.17 13.41 -4.32
C ALA A 296 -9.34 13.97 -5.14
N LYS A 297 -10.22 13.10 -5.65
CA LYS A 297 -11.41 13.53 -6.38
C LYS A 297 -12.31 14.46 -5.57
N ARG A 298 -12.52 14.13 -4.29
CA ARG A 298 -13.32 14.94 -3.37
C ARG A 298 -12.71 16.31 -3.13
N ASN A 299 -11.38 16.36 -2.94
CA ASN A 299 -10.67 17.62 -2.68
C ASN A 299 -10.64 18.50 -3.94
N LEU A 300 -10.37 17.93 -5.11
CA LEU A 300 -10.38 18.64 -6.39
C LEU A 300 -11.78 19.22 -6.70
N ARG A 301 -12.85 18.48 -6.39
CA ARG A 301 -14.22 18.97 -6.51
C ARG A 301 -14.48 20.19 -5.65
N LYS A 302 -14.12 20.14 -4.37
CA LYS A 302 -14.27 21.27 -3.44
C LYS A 302 -13.51 22.51 -3.90
N CYS A 303 -12.32 22.34 -4.47
CA CYS A 303 -11.53 23.43 -5.03
C CYS A 303 -12.17 24.05 -6.27
N ALA A 304 -12.80 23.24 -7.13
CA ALA A 304 -13.53 23.72 -8.29
C ALA A 304 -14.79 24.52 -7.86
N ASP A 305 -15.62 23.93 -7.00
CA ASP A 305 -16.85 24.56 -6.49
C ASP A 305 -16.57 25.87 -5.73
N GLY A 306 -15.44 25.94 -4.98
CA GLY A 306 -15.00 27.13 -4.24
C GLY A 306 -14.45 28.25 -5.14
N LYS A 307 -13.96 27.93 -6.36
CA LYS A 307 -13.54 28.93 -7.35
C LYS A 307 -14.74 29.54 -8.06
N ASP A 308 -15.76 28.77 -8.37
CA ASP A 308 -16.98 29.26 -9.01
C ASP A 308 -17.75 30.26 -8.12
N ASN A 309 -17.73 30.06 -6.80
CA ASN A 309 -18.36 31.00 -5.86
C ASN A 309 -17.56 32.32 -5.67
N LYS A 310 -16.26 32.36 -5.99
CA LYS A 310 -15.44 33.58 -5.93
C LYS A 310 -15.46 34.37 -7.25
N SER A 311 -15.87 33.77 -8.36
CA SER A 311 -16.02 34.44 -9.67
C SER A 311 -17.39 35.05 -9.89
N GLN A 312 -18.34 34.84 -8.97
CA GLN A 312 -19.69 35.37 -9.01
C GLN A 312 -19.96 36.44 -7.93
N ALA A 313 -18.96 36.80 -7.15
CA ALA A 313 -18.98 37.91 -6.16
C ALA A 313 -18.03 39.02 -6.61
#